data_6523bc5a026dfc4fce2b6a237e5b1ede
#
_entry.id   6523bc5a026dfc4fce2b6a237e5b1ede
#
_cell.length_a   1.000
_cell.length_b   1.000
_cell.length_c   1.000
_cell.angle_alpha   90.00
_cell.angle_beta   90.00
_cell.angle_gamma   90.00
#
_symmetry.space_group_name_H-M   'P 1'
#
loop_
_entity.id
_entity.type
_entity.pdbx_description
1 polymer ?
#
loop_
_entity_poly.entity_id
_entity_poly.type
_entity_poly.pdbx_seq_one_letter_code
_entity_poly.pdbx_strand_id
1 'polypeptide(L)'
;MDRRSLLQLSLASTLMGIAPSFALADAVRRPTRLRPGDTIGLVAPASVTYESLQLQIALEALEAMGLKAKVGPHVMDRYGYLAGEDEDRASDINAAFA
;
A
#
# COMPACT_ATOMS: atom_id res chain seq x y z
N MET A 1 -2.69 -42.24 -36.49
CA MET A 1 -2.89 -41.01 -35.72
C MET A 1 -3.29 -39.92 -36.70
N ASP A 2 -4.43 -39.31 -36.49
CA ASP A 2 -4.93 -38.28 -37.41
C ASP A 2 -4.16 -36.97 -37.24
N ARG A 3 -3.97 -36.30 -38.36
CA ARG A 3 -3.34 -34.95 -38.35
C ARG A 3 -4.10 -33.98 -37.45
N ARG A 4 -5.42 -34.15 -37.31
CA ARG A 4 -6.27 -33.34 -36.42
C ARG A 4 -5.90 -33.50 -34.95
N SER A 5 -5.60 -34.71 -34.51
CA SER A 5 -5.19 -34.96 -33.11
C SER A 5 -3.86 -34.29 -32.77
N LEU A 6 -2.90 -34.31 -33.71
CA LEU A 6 -1.61 -33.62 -33.53
C LEU A 6 -1.75 -32.08 -33.46
N LEU A 7 -2.62 -31.52 -34.31
CA LEU A 7 -2.91 -30.08 -34.28
C LEU A 7 -3.59 -29.63 -32.99
N GLN A 8 -4.54 -30.42 -32.48
CA GLN A 8 -5.22 -30.16 -31.23
C GLN A 8 -4.27 -30.21 -30.03
N LEU A 9 -3.35 -31.18 -30.02
CA LEU A 9 -2.33 -31.26 -28.96
C LEU A 9 -1.39 -30.05 -28.97
N SER A 10 -0.98 -29.57 -30.16
CA SER A 10 -0.15 -28.41 -30.30
C SER A 10 -0.83 -27.15 -29.80
N LEU A 11 -2.10 -26.94 -30.08
CA LEU A 11 -2.89 -25.81 -29.58
C LEU A 11 -3.04 -25.83 -28.05
N ALA A 12 -3.29 -27.00 -27.46
CA ALA A 12 -3.38 -27.16 -26.02
C ALA A 12 -2.06 -26.80 -25.33
N SER A 13 -0.93 -27.20 -25.88
CA SER A 13 0.39 -26.85 -25.36
C SER A 13 0.64 -25.35 -25.40
N THR A 14 0.23 -24.66 -26.45
CA THR A 14 0.37 -23.21 -26.58
C THR A 14 -0.47 -22.47 -25.53
N LEU A 15 -1.71 -22.90 -25.28
CA LEU A 15 -2.57 -22.33 -24.24
C LEU A 15 -2.00 -22.53 -22.84
N MET A 16 -1.44 -23.68 -22.54
CA MET A 16 -0.78 -23.93 -21.25
C MET A 16 0.47 -23.07 -21.06
N GLY A 17 1.19 -22.74 -22.11
CA GLY A 17 2.35 -21.86 -22.05
C GLY A 17 2.01 -20.40 -21.72
N ILE A 18 0.78 -19.96 -22.05
CA ILE A 18 0.31 -18.59 -21.75
C ILE A 18 -0.20 -18.46 -20.32
N ALA A 19 -0.82 -19.50 -19.75
CA ALA A 19 -1.40 -19.47 -18.41
C ALA A 19 -0.43 -19.03 -17.30
N PRO A 20 0.85 -19.46 -17.24
CA PRO A 20 1.81 -18.96 -16.24
C PRO A 20 2.05 -17.47 -16.27
N SER A 21 2.02 -16.83 -17.44
CA SER A 21 2.20 -15.38 -17.58
C SER A 21 1.06 -14.60 -16.94
N PHE A 22 -0.17 -15.05 -17.08
CA PHE A 22 -1.32 -14.45 -16.40
C PHE A 22 -1.28 -14.65 -14.89
N ALA A 23 -0.86 -15.81 -14.41
CA ALA A 23 -0.70 -16.08 -12.99
C ALA A 23 0.34 -15.17 -12.34
N LEU A 24 1.45 -14.85 -13.03
CA LEU A 24 2.46 -13.92 -12.55
C LEU A 24 1.94 -12.48 -12.48
N ALA A 25 1.11 -12.05 -13.44
CA ALA A 25 0.48 -10.73 -13.41
C ALA A 25 -0.50 -10.60 -12.24
N ASP A 26 -1.25 -11.67 -11.91
CA ASP A 26 -2.17 -11.70 -10.79
C ASP A 26 -1.47 -11.76 -9.42
N ALA A 27 -0.18 -12.09 -9.39
CA ALA A 27 0.62 -12.09 -8.16
C ALA A 27 0.93 -10.67 -7.64
N VAL A 28 0.71 -9.63 -8.43
CA VAL A 28 0.81 -8.23 -7.97
C VAL A 28 -0.31 -7.97 -6.98
N ARG A 29 0.06 -7.74 -5.72
CA ARG A 29 -0.91 -7.48 -4.66
C ARG A 29 -1.54 -6.10 -4.85
N ARG A 30 -2.86 -6.07 -4.89
CA ARG A 30 -3.63 -4.83 -4.82
C ARG A 30 -4.16 -4.67 -3.40
N PRO A 31 -4.07 -3.47 -2.82
CA PRO A 31 -4.67 -3.23 -1.51
C PRO A 31 -6.18 -3.40 -1.58
N THR A 32 -6.76 -3.91 -0.50
CA THR A 32 -8.20 -3.99 -0.32
C THR A 32 -8.76 -2.58 -0.17
N ARG A 33 -9.97 -2.34 -0.65
CA ARG A 33 -10.66 -1.06 -0.43
C ARG A 33 -10.86 -0.79 1.05
N LEU A 34 -10.73 0.47 1.44
CA LEU A 34 -11.03 0.92 2.78
C LEU A 34 -12.52 0.76 3.10
N ARG A 35 -12.79 0.27 4.29
CA ARG A 35 -14.13 0.12 4.83
C ARG A 35 -14.25 0.90 6.14
N PRO A 36 -15.46 1.31 6.55
CA PRO A 36 -15.63 1.92 7.86
C PRO A 36 -15.08 1.03 8.98
N GLY A 37 -14.34 1.62 9.89
CA GLY A 37 -13.68 0.91 10.98
C GLY A 37 -12.24 0.49 10.68
N ASP A 38 -11.78 0.60 9.44
CA ASP A 38 -10.39 0.33 9.08
C ASP A 38 -9.43 1.36 9.68
N THR A 39 -8.19 0.95 9.90
CA THR A 39 -7.15 1.79 10.48
C THR A 39 -6.24 2.32 9.39
N ILE A 40 -5.98 3.63 9.42
CA ILE A 40 -5.04 4.32 8.54
C ILE A 40 -3.84 4.78 9.35
N GLY A 41 -2.63 4.47 8.87
CA GLY A 41 -1.40 5.00 9.43
C GLY A 41 -1.14 6.43 8.93
N LEU A 42 -0.90 7.36 9.86
CA LEU A 42 -0.49 8.72 9.56
C LEU A 42 1.01 8.87 9.83
N VAL A 43 1.75 9.26 8.81
CA VAL A 43 3.18 9.48 8.89
C VAL A 43 3.55 10.81 8.22
N ALA A 44 4.68 11.38 8.60
CA ALA A 44 5.25 12.58 7.98
C ALA A 44 6.59 12.19 7.33
N PRO A 45 6.60 11.77 6.06
CA PRO A 45 7.81 11.19 5.45
C PRO A 45 8.83 12.21 4.99
N ALA A 46 8.51 13.48 4.97
CA ALA A 46 9.39 14.53 4.47
C ALA A 46 9.31 15.80 5.31
N SER A 47 8.37 16.68 5.00
CA SER A 47 8.27 18.01 5.60
C SER A 47 7.72 17.97 7.03
N VAL A 48 8.20 18.89 7.85
CA VAL A 48 7.72 19.06 9.23
C VAL A 48 6.26 19.50 9.26
N THR A 49 5.51 19.00 10.22
CA THR A 49 4.17 19.49 10.54
C THR A 49 4.31 20.64 11.54
N TYR A 50 4.06 21.86 11.08
CA TYR A 50 4.34 23.05 11.88
C TYR A 50 3.40 23.25 13.05
N GLU A 51 2.13 22.87 12.90
CA GLU A 51 1.10 23.10 13.90
C GLU A 51 0.36 21.82 14.24
N SER A 52 0.10 21.61 15.53
CA SER A 52 -0.70 20.48 15.99
C SER A 52 -2.13 20.50 15.46
N LEU A 53 -2.65 21.68 15.11
CA LEU A 53 -3.97 21.85 14.51
C LEU A 53 -4.08 21.12 13.17
N GLN A 54 -3.01 21.11 12.36
CA GLN A 54 -3.00 20.38 11.08
C GLN A 54 -3.19 18.88 11.30
N LEU A 55 -2.53 18.31 12.29
CA LEU A 55 -2.70 16.91 12.66
C LEU A 55 -4.11 16.63 13.17
N GLN A 56 -4.62 17.51 14.01
CA GLN A 56 -5.97 17.40 14.56
C GLN A 56 -7.04 17.42 13.46
N ILE A 57 -6.92 18.31 12.49
CA ILE A 57 -7.83 18.39 11.33
C ILE A 57 -7.80 17.06 10.54
N ALA A 58 -6.62 16.50 10.31
CA ALA A 58 -6.49 15.23 9.62
C ALA A 58 -7.15 14.08 10.40
N LEU A 59 -6.97 14.02 11.71
CA LEU A 59 -7.60 13.03 12.57
C LEU A 59 -9.11 13.14 12.57
N GLU A 60 -9.64 14.35 12.67
CA GLU A 60 -11.10 14.60 12.62
C GLU A 60 -11.69 14.22 11.27
N ALA A 61 -10.97 14.50 10.16
CA ALA A 61 -11.41 14.12 8.83
C ALA A 61 -11.50 12.60 8.66
N LEU A 62 -10.53 11.85 9.19
CA LEU A 62 -10.55 10.39 9.16
C LEU A 62 -11.70 9.83 10.01
N GLU A 63 -11.90 10.39 11.18
CA GLU A 63 -13.02 10.00 12.06
C GLU A 63 -14.37 10.25 11.39
N ALA A 64 -14.54 11.38 10.71
CA ALA A 64 -15.75 11.71 9.97
C ALA A 64 -16.01 10.71 8.82
N MET A 65 -14.97 10.11 8.26
CA MET A 65 -15.09 9.05 7.26
C MET A 65 -15.33 7.65 7.86
N GLY A 66 -15.42 7.55 9.17
CA GLY A 66 -15.58 6.28 9.86
C GLY A 66 -14.31 5.45 9.98
N LEU A 67 -13.16 6.07 9.79
CA LEU A 67 -11.84 5.41 9.85
C LEU A 67 -11.16 5.65 11.19
N LYS A 68 -10.26 4.75 11.56
CA LYS A 68 -9.39 4.92 12.73
C LYS A 68 -8.02 5.38 12.28
N ALA A 69 -7.39 6.23 13.06
CA ALA A 69 -6.04 6.72 12.76
C ALA A 69 -5.02 6.10 13.72
N LYS A 70 -3.90 5.64 13.17
CA LYS A 70 -2.71 5.27 13.93
C LYS A 70 -1.62 6.26 13.59
N VAL A 71 -1.32 7.15 14.50
CA VAL A 71 -0.33 8.22 14.30
C VAL A 71 1.07 7.67 14.54
N GLY A 72 1.97 7.89 13.56
CA GLY A 72 3.38 7.55 13.73
C GLY A 72 4.01 8.37 14.85
N PRO A 73 4.89 7.77 15.66
CA PRO A 73 5.44 8.45 16.84
C PRO A 73 6.28 9.69 16.54
N HIS A 74 6.77 9.83 15.31
CA HIS A 74 7.64 10.94 14.90
C HIS A 74 6.95 11.98 14.00
N VAL A 75 5.62 11.93 13.88
CA VAL A 75 4.84 12.80 12.99
C VAL A 75 5.06 14.28 13.30
N MET A 76 5.24 14.64 14.57
CA MET A 76 5.46 16.02 15.01
C MET A 76 6.92 16.37 15.24
N ASP A 77 7.84 15.47 14.95
CA ASP A 77 9.28 15.71 15.12
C ASP A 77 9.79 16.77 14.13
N ARG A 78 10.88 17.42 14.51
CA ARG A 78 11.53 18.46 13.71
C ARG A 78 13.02 18.22 13.60
N TYR A 79 13.52 18.33 12.37
CA TYR A 79 14.94 18.40 12.07
C TYR A 79 15.12 19.38 10.90
N GLY A 80 15.35 20.66 11.22
CA GLY A 80 15.28 21.70 10.21
C GLY A 80 13.86 21.83 9.65
N TYR A 81 13.71 21.68 8.33
CA TYR A 81 12.41 21.67 7.64
C TYR A 81 11.82 20.26 7.49
N LEU A 82 12.52 19.24 7.98
CA LEU A 82 12.10 17.85 7.90
C LEU A 82 11.36 17.43 9.17
N ALA A 83 10.51 16.43 9.05
CA ALA A 83 9.77 15.82 10.16
C ALA A 83 10.64 14.79 10.88
N GLY A 84 11.67 15.25 11.59
CA GLY A 84 12.61 14.41 12.29
C GLY A 84 13.75 13.89 11.42
N GLU A 85 14.55 13.02 11.98
CA GLU A 85 15.68 12.39 11.29
C GLU A 85 15.23 11.35 10.28
N ASP A 86 16.08 11.05 9.30
CA ASP A 86 15.77 10.10 8.22
C ASP A 86 15.40 8.72 8.75
N GLU A 87 16.12 8.25 9.78
CA GLU A 87 15.88 6.94 10.39
C GLU A 87 14.50 6.85 11.06
N ASP A 88 14.09 7.91 11.73
CA ASP A 88 12.80 7.99 12.43
C ASP A 88 11.66 8.05 11.44
N ARG A 89 11.80 8.81 10.36
CA ARG A 89 10.81 8.90 9.29
C ARG A 89 10.65 7.55 8.58
N ALA A 90 11.75 6.89 8.28
CA ALA A 90 11.73 5.56 7.66
C ALA A 90 11.11 4.52 8.59
N SER A 91 11.42 4.59 9.89
CA SER A 91 10.83 3.70 10.90
C SER A 91 9.32 3.83 10.97
N ASP A 92 8.80 5.05 10.94
CA ASP A 92 7.35 5.31 10.95
C ASP A 92 6.65 4.72 9.72
N ILE A 93 7.25 4.89 8.55
CA ILE A 93 6.71 4.30 7.30
C ILE A 93 6.69 2.78 7.38
N ASN A 94 7.78 2.17 7.80
CA ASN A 94 7.88 0.72 7.91
C ASN A 94 6.88 0.16 8.92
N ALA A 95 6.69 0.83 10.05
CA ALA A 95 5.72 0.44 11.05
C ALA A 95 4.27 0.54 10.55
N ALA A 96 3.98 1.49 9.68
CA ALA A 96 2.65 1.67 9.11
C ALA A 96 2.25 0.49 8.20
N PHE A 97 3.21 -0.17 7.58
CA PHE A 97 2.98 -1.34 6.72
C PHE A 97 3.09 -2.68 7.45
N ALA A 98 3.46 -2.67 8.71
CA ALA A 98 3.64 -3.90 9.49
C ALA A 98 2.30 -4.52 9.97
#